data_2e7ba3b633854d12266075c2472ed7cf
#
_entry.id   2e7ba3b633854d12266075c2472ed7cf
#
_cell.length_a   1.000
_cell.length_b   1.000
_cell.length_c   1.000
_cell.angle_alpha   90.00
_cell.angle_beta   90.00
_cell.angle_gamma   90.00
#
_symmetry.space_group_name_H-M   'P 1'
#
loop_
_entity.id
_entity.type
_entity.pdbx_description
1 polymer ?
#
loop_
_entity_poly.entity_id
_entity_poly.type
_entity_poly.pdbx_seq_one_letter_code
_entity_poly.pdbx_strand_id
1 'polypeptide(L)' 'MPMAFVLINADLGAEEDLLRKLRDVQYVKDVYVVYGVYDIVARVEADTMEKVKETITWNIRRLDKVRSTLTMIVVEA' A
#
# COMPACT_ATOMS: atom_id res chain seq x y z
N MET A 1 -9.15 -14.01 -5.28
CA MET A 1 -7.98 -13.35 -5.84
C MET A 1 -7.02 -12.96 -4.73
N PRO A 2 -5.73 -13.17 -4.91
CA PRO A 2 -4.76 -12.83 -3.87
C PRO A 2 -4.82 -11.36 -3.48
N MET A 3 -4.68 -11.09 -2.20
CA MET A 3 -4.87 -9.76 -1.66
C MET A 3 -3.93 -9.53 -0.48
N ALA A 4 -3.51 -8.31 -0.30
CA ALA A 4 -2.69 -7.89 0.83
C ALA A 4 -3.11 -6.50 1.30
N PHE A 5 -2.91 -6.24 2.58
CA PHE A 5 -3.00 -4.90 3.12
C PHE A 5 -1.60 -4.41 3.43
N VAL A 6 -1.31 -3.20 3.01
CA VAL A 6 -0.02 -2.57 3.26
C VAL A 6 -0.24 -1.37 4.16
N LEU A 7 0.35 -1.41 5.33
CA LEU A 7 0.30 -0.31 6.29
C LEU A 7 1.53 0.55 6.05
N ILE A 8 1.34 1.83 5.87
CA ILE A 8 2.39 2.73 5.41
C ILE A 8 2.55 3.89 6.36
N ASN A 9 3.80 4.18 6.71
CA ASN A 9 4.15 5.42 7.38
C ASN A 9 4.73 6.37 6.35
N ALA A 10 4.17 7.57 6.27
CA ALA A 10 4.59 8.59 5.33
C ALA A 10 5.49 9.60 6.01
N ASP A 11 6.32 10.29 5.22
CA ASP A 11 7.04 11.44 5.72
C ASP A 11 6.06 12.49 6.21
N LEU A 12 6.47 13.28 7.17
CA LEU A 12 5.61 14.29 7.77
C LEU A 12 5.08 15.24 6.71
N GLY A 13 3.76 15.39 6.68
CA GLY A 13 3.11 16.29 5.75
C GLY A 13 2.93 15.73 4.34
N ALA A 14 3.32 14.48 4.09
CA ALA A 14 3.28 13.89 2.75
C ALA A 14 2.06 12.98 2.52
N GLU A 15 1.15 12.90 3.48
CA GLU A 15 0.06 11.93 3.43
C GLU A 15 -0.83 12.11 2.20
N GLU A 16 -1.21 13.35 1.89
CA GLU A 16 -2.10 13.59 0.75
C GLU A 16 -1.44 13.31 -0.58
N ASP A 17 -0.18 13.70 -0.72
CA ASP A 17 0.57 13.44 -1.95
C ASP A 17 0.71 11.95 -2.17
N LEU A 18 1.05 11.23 -1.12
CA LEU A 18 1.21 9.79 -1.18
C LEU A 18 -0.11 9.09 -1.47
N LEU A 19 -1.21 9.58 -0.89
CA LEU A 19 -2.54 9.07 -1.17
C LEU A 19 -2.85 9.10 -2.66
N ARG A 20 -2.57 10.23 -3.31
CA ARG A 20 -2.81 10.38 -4.74
C ARG A 20 -1.95 9.42 -5.56
N LYS A 21 -0.68 9.33 -5.20
CA LYS A 21 0.25 8.43 -5.92
C LYS A 21 -0.15 6.98 -5.78
N LEU A 22 -0.57 6.58 -4.59
CA LEU A 22 -0.99 5.20 -4.36
C LEU A 22 -2.24 4.85 -5.16
N ARG A 23 -3.17 5.80 -5.30
CA ARG A 23 -4.39 5.55 -6.08
C ARG A 23 -4.10 5.29 -7.56
N ASP A 24 -2.97 5.77 -8.05
CA ASP A 24 -2.59 5.56 -9.44
C ASP A 24 -1.78 4.28 -9.66
N VAL A 25 -1.42 3.58 -8.61
CA VAL A 25 -0.66 2.33 -8.73
C VAL A 25 -1.61 1.22 -9.18
N GLN A 26 -1.22 0.50 -10.23
CA GLN A 26 -1.99 -0.63 -10.71
C GLN A 26 -2.10 -1.69 -9.61
N TYR A 27 -3.28 -2.29 -9.47
CA TYR A 27 -3.62 -3.31 -8.46
C TYR A 27 -3.87 -2.77 -7.07
N VAL A 28 -3.64 -1.49 -6.82
CA VAL A 28 -4.08 -0.86 -5.58
C VAL A 28 -5.56 -0.54 -5.73
N LYS A 29 -6.40 -1.18 -4.92
CA LYS A 29 -7.85 -1.08 -5.06
C LYS A 29 -8.46 -0.04 -4.13
N ASP A 30 -7.94 0.06 -2.92
CA ASP A 30 -8.42 1.02 -1.94
C ASP A 30 -7.24 1.63 -1.20
N VAL A 31 -7.35 2.89 -0.85
CA VAL A 31 -6.34 3.58 -0.05
C VAL A 31 -7.07 4.44 0.96
N TYR A 32 -6.69 4.31 2.22
CA TYR A 32 -7.29 5.06 3.33
C TYR A 32 -6.21 5.80 4.10
N VAL A 33 -6.47 7.04 4.44
CA VAL A 33 -5.67 7.75 5.44
C VAL A 33 -6.27 7.42 6.79
N VAL A 34 -5.45 6.97 7.70
CA VAL A 34 -5.89 6.52 9.01
C VAL A 34 -5.15 7.29 10.09
N TYR A 35 -5.63 7.19 11.31
CA TYR A 35 -5.00 7.82 12.45
C TYR A 35 -4.56 6.74 13.43
N GLY A 36 -3.26 6.72 13.76
CA GLY A 36 -2.72 5.71 14.64
C GLY A 36 -1.24 5.50 14.40
N VAL A 37 -0.79 4.27 14.61
CA VAL A 37 0.62 3.91 14.44
C VAL A 37 1.06 4.08 13.00
N TYR A 38 0.16 3.81 12.06
CA TYR A 38 0.42 4.00 10.64
C TYR A 38 -0.46 5.12 10.10
N ASP A 39 -0.05 5.69 8.97
CA ASP A 39 -0.73 6.84 8.39
C ASP A 39 -1.67 6.48 7.26
N ILE A 40 -1.35 5.41 6.54
CA ILE A 40 -2.10 5.02 5.34
C ILE A 40 -2.24 3.50 5.32
N VAL A 41 -3.40 3.04 4.86
CA VAL A 41 -3.65 1.62 4.60
C VAL A 41 -4.01 1.48 3.14
N ALA A 42 -3.31 0.63 2.42
CA ALA A 42 -3.60 0.33 1.02
C ALA A 42 -3.98 -1.13 0.87
N ARG A 43 -4.99 -1.41 0.06
CA ARG A 43 -5.38 -2.77 -0.27
C ARG A 43 -4.96 -3.07 -1.70
N VAL A 44 -4.17 -4.12 -1.84
CA VAL A 44 -3.63 -4.56 -3.13
C VAL A 44 -4.26 -5.90 -3.47
N GLU A 45 -4.80 -6.01 -4.68
CA GLU A 45 -5.43 -7.25 -5.13
C GLU A 45 -5.11 -7.46 -6.61
N ALA A 46 -4.71 -8.68 -6.96
CA ALA A 46 -4.34 -9.01 -8.33
C ALA A 46 -4.67 -10.47 -8.63
N ASP A 47 -4.47 -10.87 -9.87
CA ASP A 47 -4.75 -12.24 -10.33
C ASP A 47 -3.88 -13.26 -9.61
N THR A 48 -2.63 -12.90 -9.35
CA THR A 48 -1.65 -13.82 -8.78
C THR A 48 -0.96 -13.18 -7.59
N MET A 49 -0.47 -14.00 -6.69
CA MET A 49 0.30 -13.53 -5.55
C MET A 49 1.59 -12.86 -6.01
N GLU A 50 2.16 -13.31 -7.11
CA GLU A 50 3.36 -12.71 -7.66
C GLU A 50 3.14 -11.25 -8.02
N LYS A 51 2.01 -10.94 -8.66
CA LYS A 51 1.68 -9.57 -9.01
C LYS A 51 1.45 -8.71 -7.77
N VAL A 52 0.83 -9.28 -6.74
CA VAL A 52 0.64 -8.58 -5.47
C VAL A 52 2.01 -8.21 -4.87
N LYS A 53 2.92 -9.18 -4.81
CA LYS A 53 4.24 -8.94 -4.24
C LYS A 53 5.05 -7.94 -5.05
N GLU A 54 4.99 -8.03 -6.37
CA GLU A 54 5.69 -7.08 -7.24
C GLU A 54 5.17 -5.66 -7.05
N THR A 55 3.85 -5.51 -6.97
CA THR A 55 3.24 -4.20 -6.74
C THR A 55 3.75 -3.59 -5.45
N ILE A 56 3.80 -4.36 -4.38
CA ILE A 56 4.24 -3.87 -3.09
C ILE A 56 5.71 -3.51 -3.13
N THR A 57 6.55 -4.41 -3.64
CA THR A 57 8.00 -4.23 -3.63
C THR A 57 8.44 -3.10 -4.55
N TRP A 58 7.91 -3.05 -5.77
CA TRP A 58 8.42 -2.16 -6.80
C TRP A 58 7.63 -0.87 -6.97
N ASN A 59 6.32 -0.90 -6.66
CA ASN A 59 5.47 0.25 -6.92
C ASN A 59 5.00 0.98 -5.67
N ILE A 60 5.03 0.34 -4.51
CA ILE A 60 4.62 0.99 -3.26
C ILE A 60 5.83 1.34 -2.41
N ARG A 61 6.65 0.35 -2.08
CA ARG A 61 7.79 0.58 -1.17
C ARG A 61 8.82 1.54 -1.73
N ARG A 62 8.87 1.70 -3.03
CA ARG A 62 9.83 2.59 -3.69
C ARG A 62 9.31 3.98 -3.95
N LEU A 63 8.06 4.26 -3.58
CA LEU A 63 7.54 5.60 -3.70
C LEU A 63 8.30 6.54 -2.77
N ASP A 64 8.59 7.73 -3.29
CA ASP A 64 9.21 8.76 -2.50
C ASP A 64 8.29 9.11 -1.32
N LYS A 65 8.88 9.42 -0.17
CA LYS A 65 8.16 9.81 1.04
C LYS A 65 7.49 8.66 1.80
N VAL A 66 7.69 7.42 1.37
CA VAL A 66 7.33 6.24 2.18
C VAL A 66 8.48 5.98 3.15
N ARG A 67 8.19 6.08 4.45
CA ARG A 67 9.21 5.87 5.48
C ARG A 67 9.35 4.41 5.84
N SER A 68 8.22 3.74 6.03
CA SER A 68 8.22 2.33 6.38
C SER A 68 6.91 1.71 5.96
N THR A 69 6.93 0.40 5.78
CA THR A 69 5.73 -0.36 5.43
C THR A 69 5.66 -1.63 6.24
N LEU A 70 4.44 -2.09 6.47
CA LEU A 70 4.18 -3.41 7.03
C LEU A 70 3.15 -4.07 6.12
N THR A 71 3.50 -5.23 5.57
CA THR A 71 2.62 -5.94 4.65
C THR A 71 1.95 -7.09 5.37
N MET A 72 0.62 -7.19 5.20
CA MET A 72 -0.16 -8.30 5.71
C MET A 72 -0.84 -8.98 4.54
N ILE A 73 -0.43 -10.21 4.24
CA ILE A 73 -1.02 -10.97 3.15
C ILE A 73 -2.23 -11.72 3.69
N VAL A 74 -3.36 -11.57 3.01
CA VAL A 74 -4.58 -12.24 3.41
C VAL A 74 -4.48 -13.71 2.98
N VAL A 75 -4.58 -14.62 3.91
CA VAL A 75 -4.52 -16.05 3.62
C VAL A 75 -5.90 -16.69 3.57
N GLU A 76 -6.87 -16.07 4.22
CA GLU A 76 -8.25 -16.59 4.23
C GLU A 76 -9.20 -15.44 4.56
N ALA A 77 -10.26 -15.34 3.79
CA ALA A 77 -11.25 -14.28 4.00
C ALA A 77 -12.56 -14.85 4.54
#